data_57892725d19581059232d2237a78f2ad
#
_entry.id   57892725d19581059232d2237a78f2ad
#
_cell.length_a   1.000
_cell.length_b   1.000
_cell.length_c   1.000
_cell.angle_alpha   90.00
_cell.angle_beta   90.00
_cell.angle_gamma   90.00
#
_symmetry.space_group_name_H-M   'P 1'
#
loop_
_entity.id
_entity.type
_entity.pdbx_description
1 polymer ?
#
loop_
_entity_poly.entity_id
_entity_poly.type
_entity_poly.pdbx_seq_one_letter_code
_entity_poly.pdbx_strand_id
1 'polypeptide(L)'
;MGEPNYEYMPNMYEPLSYEAYSENFIYDDNLSARIPVKGTIPRGYSLYEYEDTNEGYDLAKKELSNPFSLVEEDFLKAKELYTVHCGICHGAKGAGQGILVKREKILGVPSYADPGRAITSGSTYHVIYYGKNSMGSYANQLNEKERWLVTDYVMKLKSDLSK
;
A
#
# COMPACT_ATOMS: atom_id res chain seq x y z
N MET A 1 -16.21 -4.02 -59.10
CA MET A 1 -14.92 -3.69 -58.50
C MET A 1 -15.21 -2.69 -57.39
N GLY A 2 -14.94 -3.07 -56.16
CA GLY A 2 -15.10 -2.16 -55.03
C GLY A 2 -14.08 -1.02 -55.08
N GLU A 3 -14.44 0.13 -54.61
CA GLU A 3 -13.51 1.22 -54.42
C GLU A 3 -12.38 0.81 -53.44
N PRO A 4 -11.14 1.31 -53.58
CA PRO A 4 -10.10 0.97 -52.64
C PRO A 4 -10.47 1.42 -51.25
N ASN A 5 -10.19 0.55 -50.28
CA ASN A 5 -10.36 0.91 -48.89
C ASN A 5 -9.36 1.99 -48.49
N TYR A 6 -9.85 3.09 -47.95
CA TYR A 6 -9.02 4.21 -47.50
C TYR A 6 -8.43 4.01 -46.11
N GLU A 7 -8.75 2.94 -45.41
CA GLU A 7 -8.11 2.59 -44.15
C GLU A 7 -6.71 2.03 -44.39
N TYR A 8 -5.71 2.65 -43.75
CA TYR A 8 -4.31 2.24 -43.88
C TYR A 8 -4.07 0.82 -43.33
N MET A 9 -4.69 0.48 -42.23
CA MET A 9 -4.62 -0.84 -41.58
C MET A 9 -6.01 -1.31 -41.17
N PRO A 10 -6.82 -1.83 -42.12
CA PRO A 10 -8.16 -2.30 -41.80
C PRO A 10 -8.11 -3.37 -40.71
N ASN A 11 -9.03 -3.33 -39.78
CA ASN A 11 -9.11 -4.21 -38.61
C ASN A 11 -7.98 -4.08 -37.56
N MET A 12 -7.18 -3.04 -37.64
CA MET A 12 -6.09 -2.80 -36.67
C MET A 12 -6.27 -1.54 -35.82
N TYR A 13 -7.30 -0.73 -36.10
CA TYR A 13 -7.61 0.46 -35.30
C TYR A 13 -8.38 0.13 -34.03
N GLU A 14 -9.23 -0.87 -34.09
CA GLU A 14 -10.02 -1.35 -32.95
C GLU A 14 -9.77 -2.87 -32.76
N PRO A 15 -9.32 -3.29 -31.58
CA PRO A 15 -9.13 -4.71 -31.29
C PRO A 15 -10.47 -5.44 -31.27
N LEU A 16 -10.56 -6.64 -31.85
CA LEU A 16 -11.75 -7.49 -31.76
C LEU A 16 -11.94 -8.08 -30.37
N SER A 17 -10.88 -8.21 -29.60
CA SER A 17 -10.93 -8.72 -28.23
C SER A 17 -11.18 -7.58 -27.24
N TYR A 18 -11.90 -7.90 -26.16
CA TYR A 18 -12.09 -6.96 -25.07
C TYR A 18 -10.75 -6.64 -24.38
N GLU A 19 -10.49 -5.38 -24.17
CA GLU A 19 -9.37 -4.90 -23.35
C GLU A 19 -9.74 -4.92 -21.87
N ALA A 20 -8.74 -4.98 -21.00
CA ALA A 20 -8.95 -4.85 -19.56
C ALA A 20 -9.58 -3.48 -19.24
N TYR A 21 -10.62 -3.48 -18.44
CA TYR A 21 -11.42 -2.28 -18.08
C TYR A 21 -12.18 -1.61 -19.23
N SER A 22 -12.27 -2.22 -20.43
CA SER A 22 -13.13 -1.74 -21.51
C SER A 22 -14.60 -2.07 -21.24
N GLU A 23 -15.47 -1.44 -22.00
CA GLU A 23 -16.88 -1.83 -22.04
C GLU A 23 -17.03 -3.26 -22.56
N ASN A 24 -17.97 -4.00 -21.98
CA ASN A 24 -18.27 -5.38 -22.36
C ASN A 24 -19.78 -5.62 -22.37
N PHE A 25 -20.35 -5.70 -23.57
CA PHE A 25 -21.79 -5.84 -23.78
C PHE A 25 -22.34 -7.24 -23.48
N ILE A 26 -21.51 -8.18 -23.06
CA ILE A 26 -21.95 -9.52 -22.63
C ILE A 26 -22.61 -9.46 -21.25
N TYR A 27 -22.25 -8.48 -20.43
CA TYR A 27 -22.74 -8.31 -19.07
C TYR A 27 -23.73 -7.15 -18.98
N ASP A 28 -24.76 -7.30 -18.13
CA ASP A 28 -25.80 -6.29 -17.96
C ASP A 28 -25.29 -4.92 -17.48
N ASP A 29 -24.16 -4.91 -16.78
CA ASP A 29 -23.49 -3.70 -16.27
C ASP A 29 -22.43 -3.13 -17.23
N ASN A 30 -22.27 -3.74 -18.40
CA ASN A 30 -21.26 -3.38 -19.41
C ASN A 30 -19.82 -3.33 -18.90
N LEU A 31 -19.48 -4.01 -17.80
CA LEU A 31 -18.15 -3.98 -17.21
C LEU A 31 -17.34 -5.25 -17.52
N SER A 32 -16.15 -5.09 -18.10
CA SER A 32 -15.18 -6.19 -18.25
C SER A 32 -14.57 -6.59 -16.91
N ALA A 33 -14.30 -5.62 -16.03
CA ALA A 33 -13.72 -5.84 -14.71
C ALA A 33 -14.82 -6.31 -13.73
N ARG A 34 -14.95 -7.62 -13.56
CA ARG A 34 -15.94 -8.23 -12.67
C ARG A 34 -15.46 -8.28 -11.23
N ILE A 35 -16.35 -7.99 -10.30
CA ILE A 35 -16.09 -8.20 -8.87
C ILE A 35 -16.03 -9.71 -8.60
N PRO A 36 -15.04 -10.20 -7.84
CA PRO A 36 -14.97 -11.61 -7.45
C PRO A 36 -16.23 -12.09 -6.74
N VAL A 37 -16.52 -13.37 -6.85
CA VAL A 37 -17.67 -13.97 -6.15
C VAL A 37 -17.53 -13.74 -4.64
N LYS A 38 -18.63 -13.31 -4.01
CA LYS A 38 -18.66 -13.04 -2.56
C LYS A 38 -18.18 -14.27 -1.77
N GLY A 39 -17.25 -14.02 -0.83
CA GLY A 39 -16.68 -15.06 0.02
C GLY A 39 -15.44 -15.74 -0.56
N THR A 40 -14.98 -15.35 -1.75
CA THR A 40 -13.70 -15.85 -2.29
C THR A 40 -12.52 -15.06 -1.73
N ILE A 41 -11.43 -15.78 -1.47
CA ILE A 41 -10.16 -15.20 -1.02
C ILE A 41 -9.16 -15.31 -2.17
N PRO A 42 -8.58 -14.20 -2.66
CA PRO A 42 -7.59 -14.25 -3.74
C PRO A 42 -6.30 -14.93 -3.28
N ARG A 43 -5.57 -15.53 -4.22
CA ARG A 43 -4.26 -16.13 -3.93
C ARG A 43 -3.29 -15.04 -3.44
N GLY A 44 -2.51 -15.39 -2.40
CA GLY A 44 -1.55 -14.47 -1.80
C GLY A 44 -2.16 -13.44 -0.86
N TYR A 45 -3.46 -13.48 -0.65
CA TYR A 45 -4.10 -12.68 0.39
C TYR A 45 -3.88 -13.34 1.75
N SER A 46 -3.31 -12.60 2.68
CA SER A 46 -3.22 -13.00 4.09
C SER A 46 -4.33 -12.32 4.89
N LEU A 47 -5.04 -13.10 5.67
CA LEU A 47 -6.07 -12.58 6.58
C LEU A 47 -5.40 -11.70 7.64
N TYR A 48 -6.05 -10.59 7.96
CA TYR A 48 -5.67 -9.72 9.04
C TYR A 48 -6.81 -9.67 10.05
N GLU A 49 -6.55 -10.12 11.27
CA GLU A 49 -7.57 -10.43 12.26
C GLU A 49 -8.08 -9.19 13.02
N TYR A 50 -7.37 -8.07 12.93
CA TYR A 50 -7.73 -6.84 13.64
C TYR A 50 -8.60 -5.97 12.73
N GLU A 51 -9.73 -5.52 13.26
CA GLU A 51 -10.69 -4.68 12.52
C GLU A 51 -10.18 -3.24 12.37
N ASP A 52 -10.69 -2.52 11.36
CA ASP A 52 -10.43 -1.09 11.13
C ASP A 52 -11.26 -0.22 12.11
N THR A 53 -10.97 -0.38 13.40
CA THR A 53 -11.60 0.36 14.50
C THR A 53 -10.53 0.87 15.46
N ASN A 54 -10.91 1.78 16.36
CA ASN A 54 -9.98 2.24 17.41
C ASN A 54 -9.60 1.10 18.36
N GLU A 55 -10.56 0.24 18.67
CA GLU A 55 -10.36 -0.95 19.50
C GLU A 55 -9.42 -1.94 18.83
N GLY A 56 -9.61 -2.18 17.52
CA GLY A 56 -8.72 -3.02 16.70
C GLY A 56 -7.30 -2.45 16.63
N TYR A 57 -7.16 -1.12 16.49
CA TYR A 57 -5.86 -0.46 16.52
C TYR A 57 -5.16 -0.63 17.88
N ASP A 58 -5.88 -0.43 19.00
CA ASP A 58 -5.32 -0.56 20.34
C ASP A 58 -4.94 -2.02 20.65
N LEU A 59 -5.75 -2.97 20.20
CA LEU A 59 -5.44 -4.41 20.31
C LEU A 59 -4.20 -4.77 19.50
N ALA A 60 -4.13 -4.37 18.23
CA ALA A 60 -2.95 -4.57 17.40
C ALA A 60 -1.70 -3.92 18.01
N LYS A 61 -1.82 -2.70 18.53
CA LYS A 61 -0.74 -2.00 19.20
C LYS A 61 -0.16 -2.78 20.38
N LYS A 62 -1.01 -3.50 21.11
CA LYS A 62 -0.65 -4.25 22.33
C LYS A 62 -0.11 -5.64 22.03
N GLU A 63 -0.70 -6.34 21.07
CA GLU A 63 -0.52 -7.80 20.92
C GLU A 63 0.21 -8.18 19.64
N LEU A 64 0.08 -7.38 18.56
CA LEU A 64 0.61 -7.74 17.26
C LEU A 64 2.12 -7.54 17.20
N SER A 65 2.82 -8.59 16.85
CA SER A 65 4.28 -8.61 16.63
C SER A 65 4.62 -9.24 15.29
N ASN A 66 5.80 -8.94 14.76
CA ASN A 66 6.27 -9.52 13.51
C ASN A 66 6.45 -11.04 13.64
N PRO A 67 5.76 -11.85 12.80
CA PRO A 67 5.91 -13.31 12.81
C PRO A 67 7.14 -13.78 12.04
N PHE A 68 7.82 -12.90 11.28
CA PHE A 68 8.96 -13.25 10.44
C PHE A 68 10.29 -13.01 11.16
N SER A 69 11.21 -13.94 11.05
CA SER A 69 12.61 -13.72 11.43
C SER A 69 13.32 -13.01 10.26
N LEU A 70 13.77 -11.77 10.48
CA LEU A 70 14.44 -10.99 9.46
C LEU A 70 15.95 -11.25 9.45
N VAL A 71 16.53 -11.29 8.25
CA VAL A 71 17.97 -11.34 8.03
C VAL A 71 18.49 -9.98 7.55
N GLU A 72 19.82 -9.80 7.54
CA GLU A 72 20.42 -8.50 7.19
C GLU A 72 20.04 -8.02 5.78
N GLU A 73 19.91 -8.94 4.83
CA GLU A 73 19.47 -8.65 3.46
C GLU A 73 18.04 -8.07 3.40
N ASP A 74 17.16 -8.52 4.29
CA ASP A 74 15.79 -8.01 4.40
C ASP A 74 15.76 -6.51 4.75
N PHE A 75 16.74 -6.00 5.50
CA PHE A 75 16.82 -4.57 5.83
C PHE A 75 17.17 -3.68 4.64
N LEU A 76 17.93 -4.17 3.66
CA LEU A 76 18.18 -3.43 2.42
C LEU A 76 16.87 -3.29 1.64
N LYS A 77 16.14 -4.39 1.46
CA LYS A 77 14.81 -4.36 0.82
C LYS A 77 13.82 -3.50 1.59
N ALA A 78 13.80 -3.58 2.91
CA ALA A 78 12.94 -2.76 3.77
C ALA A 78 13.20 -1.26 3.57
N LYS A 79 14.48 -0.85 3.46
CA LYS A 79 14.88 0.53 3.18
C LYS A 79 14.41 0.99 1.79
N GLU A 80 14.53 0.14 0.79
CA GLU A 80 14.05 0.44 -0.57
C GLU A 80 12.55 0.67 -0.58
N LEU A 81 11.77 -0.29 -0.02
CA LEU A 81 10.32 -0.18 0.09
C LEU A 81 9.90 1.07 0.87
N TYR A 82 10.54 1.34 2.00
CA TYR A 82 10.31 2.55 2.78
C TYR A 82 10.57 3.82 1.97
N THR A 83 11.67 3.86 1.24
CA THR A 83 12.06 5.03 0.44
C THR A 83 11.01 5.33 -0.64
N VAL A 84 10.51 4.29 -1.30
CA VAL A 84 9.51 4.43 -2.37
C VAL A 84 8.13 4.80 -1.83
N HIS A 85 7.65 4.10 -0.80
CA HIS A 85 6.27 4.22 -0.35
C HIS A 85 6.06 5.22 0.79
N CYS A 86 7.02 5.37 1.68
CA CYS A 86 6.86 6.10 2.95
C CYS A 86 7.70 7.38 3.02
N GLY A 87 8.91 7.34 2.47
CA GLY A 87 9.90 8.42 2.57
C GLY A 87 9.43 9.75 1.99
N ILE A 88 8.55 9.72 1.01
CA ILE A 88 7.99 10.90 0.35
C ILE A 88 7.23 11.83 1.34
N CYS A 89 6.57 11.23 2.34
CA CYS A 89 5.87 11.97 3.40
C CYS A 89 6.68 12.01 4.71
N HIS A 90 7.20 10.85 5.16
CA HIS A 90 7.86 10.71 6.46
C HIS A 90 9.33 11.14 6.46
N GLY A 91 9.94 11.30 5.28
CA GLY A 91 11.35 11.63 5.14
C GLY A 91 12.27 10.43 5.35
N ALA A 92 13.51 10.52 4.87
CA ALA A 92 14.47 9.42 4.91
C ALA A 92 14.84 8.95 6.33
N LYS A 93 14.68 9.83 7.33
CA LYS A 93 14.96 9.55 8.73
C LYS A 93 13.71 9.33 9.58
N GLY A 94 12.51 9.43 9.01
CA GLY A 94 11.27 9.28 9.76
C GLY A 94 10.88 10.46 10.66
N ALA A 95 11.48 11.63 10.40
CA ALA A 95 11.22 12.85 11.18
C ALA A 95 9.98 13.63 10.72
N GLY A 96 9.16 13.08 9.81
CA GLY A 96 7.98 13.75 9.27
C GLY A 96 8.30 14.87 8.27
N GLN A 97 9.50 14.92 7.73
CA GLN A 97 10.00 15.97 6.85
C GLN A 97 10.28 15.45 5.42
N GLY A 98 9.31 14.73 4.87
CA GLY A 98 9.37 14.29 3.47
C GLY A 98 9.19 15.43 2.48
N ILE A 99 9.42 15.14 1.19
CA ILE A 99 9.34 16.15 0.14
C ILE A 99 7.95 16.78 0.01
N LEU A 100 6.89 16.01 0.23
CA LEU A 100 5.52 16.52 0.18
C LEU A 100 5.21 17.44 1.35
N VAL A 101 5.76 17.17 2.53
CA VAL A 101 5.62 18.06 3.70
C VAL A 101 6.39 19.35 3.48
N LYS A 102 7.63 19.28 3.00
CA LYS A 102 8.46 20.46 2.68
C LYS A 102 7.85 21.36 1.60
N ARG A 103 7.07 20.79 0.70
CA ARG A 103 6.34 21.50 -0.35
C ARG A 103 4.92 21.89 0.06
N GLU A 104 4.56 21.72 1.34
CA GLU A 104 3.26 22.06 1.91
C GLU A 104 2.07 21.38 1.20
N LYS A 105 2.31 20.22 0.55
CA LYS A 105 1.27 19.42 -0.09
C LYS A 105 0.52 18.52 0.88
N ILE A 106 1.20 18.11 1.94
CA ILE A 106 0.65 17.33 3.06
C ILE A 106 1.14 17.96 4.35
N LEU A 107 0.25 18.14 5.32
CA LEU A 107 0.57 18.72 6.61
C LEU A 107 0.37 17.69 7.73
N GLY A 108 1.05 17.93 8.85
CA GLY A 108 0.81 17.16 10.08
C GLY A 108 1.37 15.74 10.08
N VAL A 109 2.37 15.43 9.23
CA VAL A 109 3.07 14.14 9.28
C VAL A 109 3.99 14.13 10.51
N PRO A 110 3.73 13.25 11.51
CA PRO A 110 4.50 13.24 12.75
C PRO A 110 5.85 12.57 12.58
N SER A 111 6.80 12.91 13.47
CA SER A 111 8.01 12.13 13.67
C SER A 111 7.67 10.78 14.29
N TYR A 112 8.43 9.73 13.94
CA TYR A 112 8.29 8.43 14.59
C TYR A 112 8.74 8.44 16.07
N ALA A 113 9.55 9.40 16.47
CA ALA A 113 9.96 9.60 17.86
C ALA A 113 9.00 10.46 18.68
N ASP A 114 7.84 10.84 18.12
CA ASP A 114 6.82 11.61 18.84
C ASP A 114 6.31 10.82 20.04
N PRO A 115 6.57 11.27 21.29
CA PRO A 115 6.16 10.56 22.50
C PRO A 115 4.65 10.53 22.66
N GLY A 116 3.92 11.50 22.12
CA GLY A 116 2.46 11.56 22.18
C GLY A 116 1.78 10.43 21.40
N ARG A 117 2.49 9.78 20.47
CA ARG A 117 1.96 8.68 19.67
C ARG A 117 2.39 7.30 20.15
N ALA A 118 3.58 7.20 20.77
CA ALA A 118 4.12 5.95 21.32
C ALA A 118 3.89 4.73 20.40
N ILE A 119 4.28 4.86 19.11
CA ILE A 119 4.07 3.82 18.11
C ILE A 119 4.78 2.52 18.50
N THR A 120 4.14 1.39 18.19
CA THR A 120 4.70 0.03 18.33
C THR A 120 4.74 -0.65 16.98
N SER A 121 5.37 -1.82 16.90
CA SER A 121 5.39 -2.65 15.71
C SER A 121 3.95 -2.94 15.23
N GLY A 122 3.08 -3.40 16.13
CA GLY A 122 1.70 -3.70 15.79
C GLY A 122 0.89 -2.49 15.33
N SER A 123 1.01 -1.35 16.03
CA SER A 123 0.31 -0.13 15.59
C SER A 123 0.80 0.39 14.24
N THR A 124 2.08 0.25 13.96
CA THR A 124 2.68 0.64 12.67
C THR A 124 2.16 -0.24 11.54
N TYR A 125 2.16 -1.56 11.75
CA TYR A 125 1.60 -2.50 10.78
C TYR A 125 0.12 -2.24 10.51
N HIS A 126 -0.69 -2.01 11.55
CA HIS A 126 -2.11 -1.72 11.43
C HIS A 126 -2.36 -0.45 10.59
N VAL A 127 -1.58 0.61 10.82
CA VAL A 127 -1.67 1.86 10.03
C VAL A 127 -1.21 1.66 8.59
N ILE A 128 -0.19 0.85 8.34
CA ILE A 128 0.21 0.49 6.97
C ILE A 128 -0.91 -0.29 6.27
N TYR A 129 -1.60 -1.17 6.99
CA TYR A 129 -2.66 -1.99 6.43
C TYR A 129 -3.92 -1.19 6.08
N TYR A 130 -4.46 -0.42 7.00
CA TYR A 130 -5.72 0.31 6.80
C TYR A 130 -5.55 1.78 6.39
N GLY A 131 -4.44 2.37 6.72
CA GLY A 131 -4.25 3.81 6.69
C GLY A 131 -4.65 4.48 8.01
N LYS A 132 -4.43 5.78 8.10
CA LYS A 132 -4.90 6.60 9.22
C LYS A 132 -4.97 8.07 8.82
N ASN A 133 -6.11 8.72 9.01
CA ASN A 133 -6.34 10.12 8.60
C ASN A 133 -6.05 10.33 7.11
N SER A 134 -5.04 11.14 6.78
CA SER A 134 -4.62 11.41 5.40
C SER A 134 -3.71 10.33 4.79
N MET A 135 -3.23 9.38 5.59
CA MET A 135 -2.44 8.26 5.10
C MET A 135 -3.36 7.15 4.58
N GLY A 136 -3.28 6.85 3.29
CA GLY A 136 -4.04 5.76 2.68
C GLY A 136 -3.51 4.36 3.05
N SER A 137 -4.31 3.34 2.78
CA SER A 137 -3.93 1.93 2.92
C SER A 137 -2.85 1.53 1.92
N TYR A 138 -1.91 0.71 2.37
CA TYR A 138 -0.88 0.07 1.53
C TYR A 138 -1.10 -1.44 1.40
N ALA A 139 -2.25 -1.97 1.84
CA ALA A 139 -2.56 -3.39 1.78
C ALA A 139 -2.49 -3.97 0.35
N ASN A 140 -2.86 -3.17 -0.67
CA ASN A 140 -2.84 -3.58 -2.07
C ASN A 140 -1.50 -3.35 -2.77
N GLN A 141 -0.55 -2.65 -2.14
CA GLN A 141 0.73 -2.28 -2.75
C GLN A 141 1.89 -3.07 -2.17
N LEU A 142 1.76 -3.54 -0.94
CA LEU A 142 2.75 -4.32 -0.22
C LEU A 142 2.12 -5.65 0.21
N ASN A 143 2.82 -6.75 -0.03
CA ASN A 143 2.41 -8.04 0.54
C ASN A 143 2.68 -8.09 2.05
N GLU A 144 2.23 -9.15 2.72
CA GLU A 144 2.35 -9.26 4.17
C GLU A 144 3.80 -9.16 4.67
N LYS A 145 4.72 -9.90 4.06
CA LYS A 145 6.15 -9.85 4.43
C LYS A 145 6.71 -8.44 4.22
N GLU A 146 6.38 -7.79 3.11
CA GLU A 146 6.85 -6.44 2.81
C GLU A 146 6.31 -5.40 3.79
N ARG A 147 5.06 -5.52 4.23
CA ARG A 147 4.52 -4.66 5.30
C ARG A 147 5.30 -4.81 6.60
N TRP A 148 5.67 -6.05 6.96
CA TRP A 148 6.49 -6.30 8.14
C TRP A 148 7.92 -5.78 7.99
N LEU A 149 8.54 -5.94 6.81
CA LEU A 149 9.85 -5.35 6.52
C LEU A 149 9.85 -3.84 6.73
N VAL A 150 8.86 -3.15 6.17
CA VAL A 150 8.71 -1.70 6.34
C VAL A 150 8.44 -1.33 7.80
N THR A 151 7.62 -2.11 8.51
CA THR A 151 7.34 -1.90 9.93
C THR A 151 8.61 -1.93 10.78
N ASP A 152 9.45 -2.94 10.60
CA ASP A 152 10.69 -3.07 11.37
C ASP A 152 11.70 -1.99 11.00
N TYR A 153 11.73 -1.57 9.74
CA TYR A 153 12.55 -0.43 9.34
C TYR A 153 12.07 0.88 10.00
N VAL A 154 10.77 1.11 10.12
CA VAL A 154 10.19 2.24 10.85
C VAL A 154 10.58 2.17 12.33
N MET A 155 10.53 1.00 12.96
CA MET A 155 10.94 0.83 14.36
C MET A 155 12.45 1.10 14.56
N LYS A 156 13.29 0.72 13.61
CA LYS A 156 14.69 1.09 13.57
C LYS A 156 14.88 2.61 13.49
N LEU A 157 14.19 3.28 12.55
CA LEU A 157 14.25 4.74 12.43
C LEU A 157 13.77 5.44 13.71
N LYS A 158 12.73 4.93 14.36
CA LYS A 158 12.28 5.42 15.66
C LYS A 158 13.38 5.34 16.70
N SER A 159 14.05 4.20 16.80
CA SER A 159 15.17 4.01 17.74
C SER A 159 16.32 4.97 17.46
N ASP A 160 16.65 5.19 16.18
CA ASP A 160 17.73 6.09 15.78
C ASP A 160 17.42 7.58 16.05
N LEU A 161 16.14 7.97 16.01
CA LEU A 161 15.68 9.31 16.35
C LEU A 161 15.62 9.57 17.87
N SER A 162 15.58 8.51 18.68
CA SER A 162 15.45 8.58 20.14
C SER A 162 16.82 8.57 20.87
N LYS A 163 17.92 8.42 20.11
CA LYS A 163 19.30 8.52 20.60
C LYS A 163 19.79 9.96 20.61
#